data_71ef15b16437d8832e14e2f8037b09c6
#
_entry.id   71ef15b16437d8832e14e2f8037b09c6
#
_cell.length_a   1.000
_cell.length_b   1.000
_cell.length_c   1.000
_cell.angle_alpha   90.00
_cell.angle_beta   90.00
_cell.angle_gamma   90.00
#
_symmetry.space_group_name_H-M   'P 1'
#
loop_
_entity.id
_entity.type
_entity.pdbx_description
1 polymer ?
#
loop_
_entity_poly.entity_id
_entity_poly.type
_entity_poly.pdbx_seq_one_letter_code
_entity_poly.pdbx_strand_id
1 'polypeptide(L)'
;MRTGRILHRGRVRRVELREGRLYDEAGEAHDPDRAAFLLPFEPRTIFGLALNYRGHAGELGLEEPKEPVLFLKPPASLLPHRAPVERPQGVAYLHYECELAVVIGRAGRRIPERAAMDHVLGYTVANDVTVRDFVGNLFRPPVKAKGWDTFTPLGPYLVSADEVADPHALALRAYVNGELRQEGRTDQMLFSIPEIVAYLSRFLTLEPYDVILTGTPRGLSHVRAGDVMRMEVEAVGVLENPVVEESL
;
A
#
# COMPACT_ATOMS: atom_id res chain seq x y z
N MET A 1 6.77 -11.53 -12.93
CA MET A 1 6.92 -10.34 -13.79
C MET A 1 6.69 -9.07 -12.97
N ARG A 2 7.53 -8.04 -13.13
CA ARG A 2 7.41 -6.73 -12.42
C ARG A 2 7.07 -5.65 -13.42
N THR A 3 5.83 -5.20 -13.41
CA THR A 3 5.31 -4.22 -14.38
C THR A 3 4.96 -2.90 -13.71
N GLY A 4 5.13 -1.81 -14.46
CA GLY A 4 4.80 -0.47 -14.02
C GLY A 4 4.29 0.39 -15.17
N ARG A 5 4.03 1.65 -14.88
CA ARG A 5 3.69 2.67 -15.87
C ARG A 5 4.54 3.91 -15.64
N ILE A 6 5.00 4.51 -16.73
CA ILE A 6 5.76 5.78 -16.69
C ILE A 6 5.17 6.78 -17.67
N LEU A 7 5.38 8.06 -17.39
CA LEU A 7 5.12 9.12 -18.35
C LEU A 7 6.44 9.41 -19.10
N HIS A 8 6.46 9.14 -20.40
CA HIS A 8 7.62 9.42 -21.25
C HIS A 8 7.20 10.21 -22.49
N ARG A 9 7.81 11.38 -22.71
CA ARG A 9 7.50 12.31 -23.83
C ARG A 9 6.00 12.58 -23.98
N GLY A 10 5.31 12.83 -22.84
CA GLY A 10 3.87 13.12 -22.80
C GLY A 10 2.95 11.92 -23.05
N ARG A 11 3.47 10.70 -23.09
CA ARG A 11 2.69 9.47 -23.29
C ARG A 11 2.88 8.51 -22.14
N VAL A 12 1.79 7.84 -21.75
CA VAL A 12 1.85 6.72 -20.79
C VAL A 12 2.47 5.52 -21.50
N ARG A 13 3.50 4.93 -20.88
CA ARG A 13 4.15 3.69 -21.30
C ARG A 13 3.98 2.64 -20.23
N ARG A 14 3.58 1.45 -20.62
CA ARG A 14 3.74 0.28 -19.76
C ARG A 14 5.20 -0.16 -19.82
N VAL A 15 5.75 -0.52 -18.69
CA VAL A 15 7.15 -0.94 -18.59
C VAL A 15 7.26 -2.20 -17.75
N GLU A 16 8.29 -2.97 -18.04
CA GLU A 16 8.68 -4.14 -17.25
C GLU A 16 10.10 -3.91 -16.71
N LEU A 17 10.29 -4.18 -15.42
CA LEU A 17 11.61 -4.14 -14.80
C LEU A 17 12.34 -5.47 -15.06
N ARG A 18 13.46 -5.39 -15.78
CA ARG A 18 14.38 -6.51 -16.06
C ARG A 18 15.82 -6.06 -15.81
N GLU A 19 16.57 -6.83 -15.04
CA GLU A 19 18.01 -6.58 -14.79
C GLU A 19 18.32 -5.13 -14.39
N GLY A 20 17.45 -4.53 -13.56
CA GLY A 20 17.62 -3.15 -13.07
C GLY A 20 17.28 -2.05 -14.07
N ARG A 21 16.68 -2.37 -15.24
CA ARG A 21 16.20 -1.41 -16.24
C ARG A 21 14.72 -1.60 -16.54
N LEU A 22 14.07 -0.51 -16.94
CA LEU A 22 12.68 -0.55 -17.39
C LEU A 22 12.68 -0.67 -18.92
N TYR A 23 11.91 -1.62 -19.45
CA TYR A 23 11.71 -1.77 -20.88
C TYR A 23 10.23 -1.53 -21.21
N ASP A 24 9.94 -0.64 -22.14
CA ASP A 24 8.59 -0.39 -22.58
C ASP A 24 8.12 -1.42 -23.65
N GLU A 25 6.88 -1.29 -24.08
CA GLU A 25 6.24 -2.17 -25.09
C GLU A 25 6.95 -2.13 -26.46
N ALA A 26 7.72 -1.08 -26.74
CA ALA A 26 8.51 -0.96 -27.97
C ALA A 26 9.94 -1.50 -27.79
N GLY A 27 10.31 -1.94 -26.58
CA GLY A 27 11.66 -2.39 -26.25
C GLY A 27 12.63 -1.25 -25.92
N GLU A 28 12.16 0.01 -25.80
CA GLU A 28 12.99 1.14 -25.39
C GLU A 28 13.33 1.00 -23.90
N ALA A 29 14.62 1.15 -23.57
CA ALA A 29 15.11 1.04 -22.21
C ALA A 29 15.05 2.40 -21.51
N HIS A 30 14.51 2.45 -20.30
CA HIS A 30 14.45 3.64 -19.46
C HIS A 30 15.18 3.39 -18.13
N ASP A 31 15.78 4.47 -17.61
CA ASP A 31 16.44 4.47 -16.32
C ASP A 31 15.39 4.59 -15.20
N PRO A 32 15.27 3.62 -14.26
CA PRO A 32 14.33 3.70 -13.16
C PRO A 32 14.52 4.93 -12.28
N ASP A 33 15.77 5.41 -12.11
CA ASP A 33 16.07 6.55 -11.26
C ASP A 33 15.60 7.89 -11.85
N ARG A 34 15.39 7.92 -13.16
CA ARG A 34 14.95 9.11 -13.93
C ARG A 34 13.52 9.02 -14.42
N ALA A 35 12.88 7.87 -14.23
CA ALA A 35 11.52 7.62 -14.71
C ALA A 35 10.48 8.43 -13.94
N ALA A 36 9.56 9.08 -14.64
CA ALA A 36 8.37 9.68 -14.07
C ALA A 36 7.31 8.58 -13.89
N PHE A 37 7.30 7.94 -12.74
CA PHE A 37 6.36 6.88 -12.45
C PHE A 37 4.92 7.38 -12.36
N LEU A 38 4.01 6.57 -12.84
CA LEU A 38 2.57 6.64 -12.61
C LEU A 38 2.16 5.48 -11.70
N LEU A 39 0.91 5.44 -11.26
CA LEU A 39 0.37 4.23 -10.61
C LEU A 39 0.59 3.03 -11.54
N PRO A 40 1.06 1.87 -11.03
CA PRO A 40 1.38 0.72 -11.90
C PRO A 40 0.17 0.16 -12.64
N PHE A 41 -1.01 0.38 -12.11
CA PHE A 41 -2.32 0.08 -12.68
C PHE A 41 -3.34 1.10 -12.17
N GLU A 42 -4.59 0.96 -12.52
CA GLU A 42 -5.69 1.79 -12.00
C GLU A 42 -6.50 1.00 -10.98
N PRO A 43 -6.31 1.25 -9.67
CA PRO A 43 -7.08 0.60 -8.63
C PRO A 43 -8.56 0.91 -8.74
N ARG A 44 -9.41 -0.10 -8.48
CA ARG A 44 -10.86 0.04 -8.51
C ARG A 44 -11.39 0.41 -7.13
N THR A 45 -11.33 -0.51 -6.19
CA THR A 45 -11.67 -0.28 -4.78
C THR A 45 -10.43 -0.48 -3.94
N ILE A 46 -10.24 0.35 -2.92
CA ILE A 46 -9.11 0.23 -2.02
C ILE A 46 -9.63 -0.07 -0.63
N PHE A 47 -9.52 -1.34 -0.25
CA PHE A 47 -9.82 -1.82 1.10
C PHE A 47 -8.58 -1.67 1.96
N GLY A 48 -8.74 -1.24 3.20
CA GLY A 48 -7.67 -1.24 4.19
C GLY A 48 -8.07 -2.05 5.42
N LEU A 49 -7.07 -2.66 6.06
CA LEU A 49 -7.22 -3.35 7.33
C LEU A 49 -6.52 -2.59 8.44
N ALA A 50 -7.27 -2.23 9.48
CA ALA A 50 -6.70 -1.70 10.70
C ALA A 50 -6.35 -2.84 11.66
N LEU A 51 -5.25 -2.67 12.43
CA LEU A 51 -4.85 -3.55 13.54
C LEU A 51 -4.58 -5.01 13.12
N ASN A 52 -4.16 -5.26 11.90
CA ASN A 52 -3.93 -6.62 11.37
C ASN A 52 -2.54 -7.19 11.71
N TYR A 53 -1.72 -6.53 12.49
CA TYR A 53 -0.40 -7.04 12.90
C TYR A 53 -0.31 -7.18 14.42
N ARG A 54 0.26 -8.32 14.86
CA ARG A 54 0.51 -8.58 16.30
C ARG A 54 1.33 -7.46 16.92
N GLY A 55 0.92 -7.04 18.11
CA GLY A 55 1.58 -5.98 18.87
C GLY A 55 1.28 -4.55 18.39
N HIS A 56 0.73 -4.34 17.19
CA HIS A 56 0.34 -3.00 16.73
C HIS A 56 -0.85 -2.44 17.52
N ALA A 57 -1.83 -3.26 17.84
CA ALA A 57 -2.95 -2.85 18.70
C ALA A 57 -2.46 -2.39 20.08
N GLY A 58 -1.49 -3.13 20.67
CA GLY A 58 -0.89 -2.77 21.96
C GLY A 58 -0.12 -1.44 21.93
N GLU A 59 0.57 -1.11 20.82
CA GLU A 59 1.21 0.19 20.62
C GLU A 59 0.21 1.35 20.70
N LEU A 60 -1.03 1.10 20.30
CA LEU A 60 -2.13 2.07 20.32
C LEU A 60 -3.00 2.00 21.58
N GLY A 61 -2.67 1.12 22.53
CA GLY A 61 -3.48 0.90 23.73
C GLY A 61 -4.82 0.23 23.46
N LEU A 62 -4.92 -0.55 22.37
CA LEU A 62 -6.12 -1.26 21.94
C LEU A 62 -5.95 -2.78 22.07
N GLU A 63 -7.07 -3.50 22.12
CA GLU A 63 -7.08 -4.96 22.04
C GLU A 63 -6.96 -5.43 20.57
N GLU A 64 -6.36 -6.61 20.35
CA GLU A 64 -6.33 -7.24 19.05
C GLU A 64 -7.75 -7.63 18.61
N PRO A 65 -8.15 -7.32 17.37
CA PRO A 65 -9.49 -7.58 16.88
C PRO A 65 -9.73 -9.08 16.67
N LYS A 66 -10.99 -9.52 16.90
CA LYS A 66 -11.42 -10.91 16.68
C LYS A 66 -11.84 -11.19 15.23
N GLU A 67 -12.04 -10.16 14.43
CA GLU A 67 -12.37 -10.20 13.01
C GLU A 67 -11.71 -9.02 12.29
N PRO A 68 -11.51 -9.08 10.96
CA PRO A 68 -10.88 -8.01 10.19
C PRO A 68 -11.59 -6.67 10.36
N VAL A 69 -10.87 -5.64 10.78
CA VAL A 69 -11.36 -4.27 10.90
C VAL A 69 -11.13 -3.54 9.59
N LEU A 70 -12.18 -3.32 8.84
CA LEU A 70 -12.13 -2.81 7.47
C LEU A 70 -12.40 -1.31 7.39
N PHE A 71 -11.72 -0.65 6.46
CA PHE A 71 -12.04 0.70 6.00
C PHE A 71 -11.83 0.80 4.48
N LEU A 72 -12.25 1.91 3.90
CA LEU A 72 -12.03 2.22 2.49
C LEU A 72 -11.19 3.48 2.35
N LYS A 73 -10.32 3.50 1.35
CA LYS A 73 -9.63 4.70 0.91
C LYS A 73 -10.22 5.18 -0.41
N PRO A 74 -10.50 6.49 -0.56
CA PRO A 74 -11.04 7.01 -1.81
C PRO A 74 -9.97 6.95 -2.92
N PRO A 75 -10.35 6.70 -4.18
CA PRO A 75 -9.41 6.74 -5.31
C PRO A 75 -8.65 8.08 -5.44
N ALA A 76 -9.24 9.20 -5.01
CA ALA A 76 -8.60 10.52 -4.98
C ALA A 76 -7.35 10.56 -4.08
N SER A 77 -7.24 9.66 -3.10
CA SER A 77 -6.06 9.59 -2.22
C SER A 77 -4.84 8.92 -2.87
N LEU A 78 -4.98 8.31 -4.04
CA LEU A 78 -3.89 7.58 -4.70
C LEU A 78 -2.76 8.51 -5.13
N LEU A 79 -1.53 8.05 -4.94
CA LEU A 79 -0.32 8.78 -5.27
C LEU A 79 0.73 7.85 -5.87
N PRO A 80 1.40 8.20 -6.99
CA PRO A 80 2.47 7.38 -7.54
C PRO A 80 3.78 7.56 -6.78
N HIS A 81 4.71 6.65 -7.05
CA HIS A 81 6.09 6.71 -6.56
C HIS A 81 6.76 8.06 -6.88
N ARG A 82 7.48 8.63 -5.92
CA ARG A 82 8.18 9.92 -5.96
C ARG A 82 7.29 11.17 -6.07
N ALA A 83 5.98 11.04 -6.17
CA ALA A 83 5.10 12.20 -6.04
C ALA A 83 5.00 12.66 -4.58
N PRO A 84 4.78 13.96 -4.32
CA PRO A 84 4.76 14.49 -2.96
C PRO A 84 3.48 14.13 -2.22
N VAL A 85 3.62 13.70 -0.96
CA VAL A 85 2.51 13.61 0.00
C VAL A 85 2.30 14.99 0.60
N GLU A 86 1.09 15.52 0.48
CA GLU A 86 0.72 16.83 1.01
C GLU A 86 0.27 16.69 2.47
N ARG A 87 1.01 17.34 3.38
CA ARG A 87 0.66 17.40 4.80
C ARG A 87 -0.36 18.49 5.04
N PRO A 88 -1.58 18.15 5.51
CA PRO A 88 -2.62 19.17 5.74
C PRO A 88 -2.19 20.20 6.81
N GLN A 89 -2.62 21.44 6.64
CA GLN A 89 -2.33 22.49 7.61
C GLN A 89 -3.00 22.21 8.96
N GLY A 90 -2.33 22.60 10.04
CA GLY A 90 -2.88 22.50 11.39
C GLY A 90 -2.95 21.10 11.99
N VAL A 91 -2.48 20.06 11.29
CA VAL A 91 -2.39 18.71 11.88
C VAL A 91 -1.14 18.59 12.75
N ALA A 92 -1.26 17.97 13.92
CA ALA A 92 -0.13 17.78 14.82
C ALA A 92 0.66 16.51 14.49
N TYR A 93 -0.03 15.43 14.11
CA TYR A 93 0.59 14.12 13.95
C TYR A 93 0.19 13.44 12.64
N LEU A 94 1.06 13.55 11.65
CA LEU A 94 0.99 12.76 10.40
C LEU A 94 1.97 11.60 10.51
N HIS A 95 1.57 10.38 10.13
CA HIS A 95 2.47 9.24 10.10
C HIS A 95 2.26 8.36 8.86
N TYR A 96 3.26 7.55 8.58
CA TYR A 96 3.28 6.51 7.55
C TYR A 96 2.77 5.18 8.13
N GLU A 97 2.36 4.29 7.24
CA GLU A 97 2.07 2.89 7.52
C GLU A 97 2.56 2.06 6.33
N CYS A 98 3.72 1.37 6.46
CA CYS A 98 4.26 0.51 5.43
C CYS A 98 3.43 -0.77 5.32
N GLU A 99 2.90 -1.05 4.13
CA GLU A 99 1.99 -2.16 3.91
C GLU A 99 2.30 -2.97 2.65
N LEU A 100 2.10 -4.28 2.74
CA LEU A 100 1.91 -5.11 1.57
C LEU A 100 0.50 -4.85 1.03
N ALA A 101 0.39 -4.50 -0.24
CA ALA A 101 -0.89 -4.36 -0.93
C ALA A 101 -1.12 -5.57 -1.85
N VAL A 102 -2.24 -6.26 -1.66
CA VAL A 102 -2.68 -7.38 -2.48
C VAL A 102 -3.59 -6.87 -3.58
N VAL A 103 -3.34 -7.27 -4.82
CA VAL A 103 -4.13 -6.87 -5.99
C VAL A 103 -4.95 -8.05 -6.48
N ILE A 104 -6.26 -7.87 -6.56
CA ILE A 104 -7.18 -8.90 -7.07
C ILE A 104 -7.08 -8.96 -8.60
N GLY A 105 -7.03 -10.16 -9.15
CA GLY A 105 -6.97 -10.39 -10.60
C GLY A 105 -8.20 -11.08 -11.17
N ARG A 106 -8.91 -11.84 -10.34
CA ARG A 106 -10.09 -12.59 -10.75
C ARG A 106 -11.27 -12.24 -9.89
N ALA A 107 -12.38 -11.85 -10.52
CA ALA A 107 -13.61 -11.57 -9.80
C ALA A 107 -14.10 -12.78 -9.01
N GLY A 108 -14.70 -12.53 -7.84
CA GLY A 108 -15.26 -13.59 -7.03
C GLY A 108 -16.10 -13.10 -5.86
N ARG A 109 -17.05 -13.93 -5.48
CA ARG A 109 -17.89 -13.75 -4.31
C ARG A 109 -17.99 -15.07 -3.55
N ARG A 110 -18.00 -15.03 -2.21
CA ARG A 110 -18.04 -16.21 -1.33
C ARG A 110 -16.88 -17.17 -1.67
N ILE A 111 -15.71 -16.61 -1.87
CA ILE A 111 -14.48 -17.34 -2.17
C ILE A 111 -14.10 -18.15 -0.94
N PRO A 112 -13.96 -19.48 -1.04
CA PRO A 112 -13.46 -20.26 0.09
C PRO A 112 -11.98 -19.94 0.31
N GLU A 113 -11.52 -19.92 1.55
CA GLU A 113 -10.15 -19.58 1.91
C GLU A 113 -9.09 -20.36 1.11
N ARG A 114 -9.31 -21.68 0.92
CA ARG A 114 -8.42 -22.54 0.12
C ARG A 114 -8.26 -22.14 -1.35
N ALA A 115 -9.18 -21.33 -1.89
CA ALA A 115 -9.15 -20.84 -3.28
C ALA A 115 -8.81 -19.34 -3.35
N ALA A 116 -8.57 -18.68 -2.22
CA ALA A 116 -8.39 -17.22 -2.18
C ALA A 116 -7.19 -16.77 -3.01
N MET A 117 -6.09 -17.49 -2.96
CA MET A 117 -4.86 -17.14 -3.69
C MET A 117 -5.02 -17.25 -5.21
N ASP A 118 -5.95 -18.05 -5.73
CA ASP A 118 -6.26 -18.13 -7.16
C ASP A 118 -6.90 -16.82 -7.71
N HIS A 119 -7.34 -15.94 -6.81
CA HIS A 119 -7.91 -14.65 -7.13
C HIS A 119 -6.91 -13.49 -7.05
N VAL A 120 -5.68 -13.74 -6.56
CA VAL A 120 -4.63 -12.74 -6.44
C VAL A 120 -3.85 -12.60 -7.74
N LEU A 121 -3.82 -11.39 -8.30
CA LEU A 121 -3.00 -11.04 -9.46
C LEU A 121 -1.53 -10.88 -9.07
N GLY A 122 -1.29 -10.26 -7.93
CA GLY A 122 0.04 -9.94 -7.47
C GLY A 122 0.02 -8.95 -6.31
N TYR A 123 1.18 -8.32 -6.11
CA TYR A 123 1.46 -7.47 -4.97
C TYR A 123 2.09 -6.15 -5.38
N THR A 124 1.90 -5.15 -4.55
CA THR A 124 2.61 -3.87 -4.65
C THR A 124 2.89 -3.31 -3.26
N VAL A 125 3.72 -2.28 -3.17
CA VAL A 125 3.97 -1.57 -1.91
C VAL A 125 2.96 -0.46 -1.76
N ALA A 126 2.44 -0.27 -0.54
CA ALA A 126 1.59 0.86 -0.20
C ALA A 126 2.08 1.58 1.07
N ASN A 127 1.66 2.83 1.19
CA ASN A 127 1.80 3.62 2.40
C ASN A 127 0.42 4.17 2.77
N ASP A 128 -0.17 3.67 3.85
CA ASP A 128 -1.45 4.16 4.36
C ASP A 128 -1.24 5.38 5.26
N VAL A 129 -0.95 6.51 4.61
CA VAL A 129 -0.70 7.78 5.31
C VAL A 129 -1.90 8.20 6.13
N THR A 130 -1.65 8.58 7.39
CA THR A 130 -2.71 8.81 8.38
C THR A 130 -2.44 10.05 9.22
N VAL A 131 -3.44 10.93 9.34
CA VAL A 131 -3.48 11.99 10.37
C VAL A 131 -4.04 11.40 11.65
N ARG A 132 -3.15 11.17 12.62
CA ARG A 132 -3.53 10.53 13.89
C ARG A 132 -4.49 11.35 14.72
N ASP A 133 -4.40 12.67 14.63
CA ASP A 133 -5.32 13.62 15.31
C ASP A 133 -6.81 13.31 15.07
N PHE A 134 -7.13 12.68 13.94
CA PHE A 134 -8.52 12.40 13.55
C PHE A 134 -8.97 10.96 13.82
N VAL A 135 -8.07 10.11 14.36
CA VAL A 135 -8.39 8.73 14.76
C VAL A 135 -8.78 8.73 16.24
N GLY A 136 -10.03 8.90 16.54
CA GLY A 136 -10.45 9.02 17.96
C GLY A 136 -11.69 8.22 18.35
N ASN A 137 -12.47 7.72 17.39
CA ASN A 137 -13.70 6.98 17.68
C ASN A 137 -13.94 5.89 16.65
N LEU A 138 -14.04 4.64 17.10
CA LEU A 138 -14.28 3.47 16.25
C LEU A 138 -15.60 3.53 15.45
N PHE A 139 -16.57 4.32 15.90
CA PHE A 139 -17.85 4.53 15.18
C PHE A 139 -17.77 5.57 14.06
N ARG A 140 -16.65 6.28 13.90
CA ARG A 140 -16.43 7.19 12.78
C ARG A 140 -15.55 6.52 11.74
N PRO A 141 -16.04 6.29 10.51
CA PRO A 141 -15.20 5.82 9.42
C PRO A 141 -13.95 6.75 9.30
N PRO A 142 -12.75 6.21 9.13
CA PRO A 142 -11.52 7.00 9.19
C PRO A 142 -11.24 7.81 7.91
N VAL A 143 -12.29 8.25 7.21
CA VAL A 143 -12.17 9.02 5.96
C VAL A 143 -11.35 10.28 6.16
N LYS A 144 -11.65 11.06 7.20
CA LYS A 144 -10.88 12.28 7.50
C LYS A 144 -9.43 11.99 7.93
N ALA A 145 -9.17 10.82 8.49
CA ALA A 145 -7.83 10.45 8.93
C ALA A 145 -6.94 9.92 7.78
N LYS A 146 -7.53 9.20 6.82
CA LYS A 146 -6.82 8.38 5.83
C LYS A 146 -7.20 8.69 4.37
N GLY A 147 -8.19 9.54 4.13
CA GLY A 147 -8.78 9.76 2.81
C GLY A 147 -8.45 11.10 2.14
N TRP A 148 -7.44 11.83 2.59
CA TRP A 148 -6.97 13.03 1.93
C TRP A 148 -6.34 12.69 0.58
N ASP A 149 -6.36 13.64 -0.35
CA ASP A 149 -5.56 13.55 -1.56
C ASP A 149 -4.11 13.21 -1.19
N THR A 150 -3.43 12.42 -2.00
CA THR A 150 -2.05 11.97 -1.79
C THR A 150 -1.79 10.95 -0.65
N PHE A 151 -2.81 10.55 0.13
CA PHE A 151 -2.63 9.70 1.32
C PHE A 151 -2.58 8.19 1.04
N THR A 152 -2.60 7.78 -0.23
CA THR A 152 -2.38 6.38 -0.63
C THR A 152 -1.26 6.27 -1.67
N PRO A 153 -0.01 6.55 -1.31
CA PRO A 153 1.10 6.16 -2.16
C PRO A 153 1.05 4.68 -2.48
N LEU A 154 1.16 4.32 -3.77
CA LEU A 154 1.04 2.95 -4.26
C LEU A 154 2.00 2.69 -5.43
N GLY A 155 2.74 1.60 -5.39
CA GLY A 155 3.65 1.21 -6.47
C GLY A 155 5.08 0.93 -6.01
N PRO A 156 6.09 1.20 -6.86
CA PRO A 156 6.02 1.62 -8.27
C PRO A 156 5.64 0.49 -9.24
N TYR A 157 5.71 -0.78 -8.79
CA TYR A 157 5.47 -1.95 -9.62
C TYR A 157 4.29 -2.78 -9.11
N LEU A 158 3.59 -3.43 -10.03
CA LEU A 158 2.81 -4.62 -9.78
C LEU A 158 3.72 -5.83 -10.01
N VAL A 159 3.96 -6.59 -8.94
CA VAL A 159 4.73 -7.83 -8.97
C VAL A 159 3.75 -8.99 -9.03
N SER A 160 3.84 -9.81 -10.08
CA SER A 160 2.91 -10.93 -10.25
C SER A 160 3.03 -11.96 -9.12
N ALA A 161 1.95 -12.65 -8.79
CA ALA A 161 1.87 -13.54 -7.65
C ALA A 161 2.93 -14.67 -7.69
N ASP A 162 3.27 -15.15 -8.85
CA ASP A 162 4.28 -16.19 -9.08
C ASP A 162 5.74 -15.75 -8.81
N GLU A 163 6.00 -14.44 -8.78
CA GLU A 163 7.31 -13.87 -8.42
C GLU A 163 7.55 -13.79 -6.90
N VAL A 164 6.51 -13.95 -6.10
CA VAL A 164 6.58 -13.88 -4.65
C VAL A 164 6.35 -15.29 -4.09
N ALA A 165 7.44 -15.94 -3.69
CA ALA A 165 7.41 -17.36 -3.28
C ALA A 165 6.48 -17.59 -2.08
N ASP A 166 6.50 -16.71 -1.08
CA ASP A 166 5.60 -16.76 0.07
C ASP A 166 5.25 -15.34 0.53
N PRO A 167 4.04 -14.85 0.27
CA PRO A 167 3.62 -13.51 0.70
C PRO A 167 3.44 -13.37 2.21
N HIS A 168 3.47 -14.47 2.97
CA HIS A 168 3.40 -14.46 4.44
C HIS A 168 4.78 -14.54 5.11
N ALA A 169 5.88 -14.46 4.34
CA ALA A 169 7.25 -14.51 4.87
C ALA A 169 8.10 -13.30 4.47
N LEU A 170 7.49 -12.15 4.17
CA LEU A 170 8.15 -10.95 3.69
C LEU A 170 8.49 -10.00 4.82
N ALA A 171 9.67 -9.38 4.78
CA ALA A 171 9.99 -8.23 5.63
C ALA A 171 9.34 -6.95 5.11
N LEU A 172 8.84 -6.12 6.04
CA LEU A 172 8.37 -4.76 5.79
C LEU A 172 9.24 -3.79 6.57
N ARG A 173 9.71 -2.73 5.90
CA ARG A 173 10.50 -1.68 6.55
C ARG A 173 10.05 -0.31 6.09
N ALA A 174 9.97 0.63 7.04
CA ALA A 174 9.80 2.04 6.72
C ALA A 174 11.00 2.84 7.21
N TYR A 175 11.48 3.71 6.33
CA TYR A 175 12.56 4.66 6.63
C TYR A 175 12.03 6.07 6.48
N VAL A 176 12.51 6.97 7.34
CA VAL A 176 12.32 8.41 7.20
C VAL A 176 13.71 9.05 7.13
N ASN A 177 13.99 9.75 6.04
CA ASN A 177 15.30 10.36 5.77
C ASN A 177 16.47 9.35 5.86
N GLY A 178 16.23 8.10 5.45
CA GLY A 178 17.21 7.02 5.51
C GLY A 178 17.33 6.33 6.88
N GLU A 179 16.65 6.81 7.93
CA GLU A 179 16.62 6.17 9.24
C GLU A 179 15.50 5.13 9.31
N LEU A 180 15.82 3.89 9.70
CA LEU A 180 14.84 2.83 9.93
C LEU A 180 13.94 3.20 11.10
N ARG A 181 12.63 3.30 10.88
CA ARG A 181 11.63 3.69 11.87
C ARG A 181 10.64 2.57 12.17
N GLN A 182 10.34 1.72 11.20
CA GLN A 182 9.40 0.62 11.32
C GLN A 182 10.00 -0.63 10.70
N GLU A 183 9.87 -1.75 11.40
CA GLU A 183 10.24 -3.07 10.88
C GLU A 183 9.25 -4.12 11.37
N GLY A 184 8.86 -5.01 10.46
CA GLY A 184 7.99 -6.14 10.75
C GLY A 184 8.02 -7.18 9.63
N ARG A 185 7.18 -8.21 9.76
CA ARG A 185 7.08 -9.30 8.78
C ARG A 185 5.63 -9.69 8.56
N THR A 186 5.30 -10.13 7.36
CA THR A 186 3.93 -10.54 7.00
C THR A 186 3.44 -11.79 7.76
N ASP A 187 4.33 -12.60 8.34
CA ASP A 187 3.95 -13.70 9.24
C ASP A 187 3.39 -13.23 10.59
N GLN A 188 3.49 -11.93 10.88
CA GLN A 188 2.90 -11.30 12.06
C GLN A 188 1.46 -10.85 11.86
N MET A 189 0.89 -11.03 10.67
CA MET A 189 -0.52 -10.75 10.42
C MET A 189 -1.41 -11.58 11.36
N LEU A 190 -2.47 -10.96 11.88
CA LEU A 190 -3.52 -11.62 12.67
C LEU A 190 -4.45 -12.42 11.74
N PHE A 191 -4.79 -11.85 10.59
CA PHE A 191 -5.57 -12.46 9.54
C PHE A 191 -4.71 -12.56 8.28
N SER A 192 -4.51 -13.77 7.80
CA SER A 192 -3.75 -14.06 6.59
C SER A 192 -4.43 -13.54 5.32
N ILE A 193 -3.70 -13.43 4.22
CA ILE A 193 -4.27 -13.00 2.94
C ILE A 193 -5.46 -13.89 2.51
N PRO A 194 -5.40 -15.24 2.59
CA PRO A 194 -6.56 -16.09 2.31
C PRO A 194 -7.78 -15.79 3.18
N GLU A 195 -7.59 -15.59 4.49
CA GLU A 195 -8.69 -15.26 5.41
C GLU A 195 -9.31 -13.91 5.07
N ILE A 196 -8.51 -12.88 4.74
CA ILE A 196 -8.98 -11.54 4.36
C ILE A 196 -9.81 -11.60 3.07
N VAL A 197 -9.31 -12.26 2.03
CA VAL A 197 -10.02 -12.42 0.75
C VAL A 197 -11.33 -13.20 0.95
N ALA A 198 -11.30 -14.29 1.71
CA ALA A 198 -12.49 -15.05 2.04
C ALA A 198 -13.49 -14.19 2.83
N TYR A 199 -13.03 -13.45 3.85
CA TYR A 199 -13.88 -12.58 4.67
C TYR A 199 -14.57 -11.50 3.85
N LEU A 200 -13.82 -10.72 3.07
CA LEU A 200 -14.35 -9.66 2.20
C LEU A 200 -15.38 -10.22 1.21
N SER A 201 -15.08 -11.35 0.59
CA SER A 201 -15.94 -11.94 -0.43
C SER A 201 -17.25 -12.54 0.10
N ARG A 202 -17.43 -12.66 1.43
CA ARG A 202 -18.70 -13.14 2.03
C ARG A 202 -19.84 -12.17 1.76
N PHE A 203 -19.61 -10.87 1.80
CA PHE A 203 -20.65 -9.84 1.72
C PHE A 203 -20.53 -8.93 0.50
N LEU A 204 -19.41 -8.91 -0.23
CA LEU A 204 -19.24 -8.17 -1.48
C LEU A 204 -18.62 -9.05 -2.57
N THR A 205 -18.67 -8.61 -3.82
CA THR A 205 -17.93 -9.21 -4.92
C THR A 205 -16.60 -8.48 -5.04
N LEU A 206 -15.49 -9.23 -4.97
CA LEU A 206 -14.18 -8.69 -5.32
C LEU A 206 -14.05 -8.66 -6.84
N GLU A 207 -13.47 -7.60 -7.36
CA GLU A 207 -13.32 -7.36 -8.78
C GLU A 207 -11.83 -7.22 -9.16
N PRO A 208 -11.45 -7.49 -10.42
CA PRO A 208 -10.09 -7.24 -10.88
C PRO A 208 -9.64 -5.81 -10.60
N TYR A 209 -8.41 -5.66 -10.12
CA TYR A 209 -7.79 -4.41 -9.67
C TYR A 209 -8.38 -3.80 -8.40
N ASP A 210 -9.23 -4.51 -7.66
CA ASP A 210 -9.43 -4.19 -6.25
C ASP A 210 -8.11 -4.39 -5.50
N VAL A 211 -7.82 -3.49 -4.58
CA VAL A 211 -6.59 -3.49 -3.78
C VAL A 211 -6.95 -3.71 -2.32
N ILE A 212 -6.21 -4.57 -1.65
CA ILE A 212 -6.34 -4.81 -0.22
C ILE A 212 -5.02 -4.43 0.46
N LEU A 213 -5.04 -3.35 1.24
CA LEU A 213 -3.96 -2.96 2.13
C LEU A 213 -4.04 -3.87 3.36
N THR A 214 -2.97 -4.63 3.64
CA THR A 214 -3.02 -5.73 4.62
C THR A 214 -2.77 -5.31 6.06
N GLY A 215 -2.62 -4.01 6.31
CA GLY A 215 -2.24 -3.47 7.60
C GLY A 215 -0.73 -3.29 7.74
N THR A 216 -0.32 -2.68 8.83
CA THR A 216 1.05 -2.28 9.11
C THR A 216 1.55 -2.85 10.45
N PRO A 217 2.85 -3.19 10.60
CA PRO A 217 3.43 -3.56 11.88
C PRO A 217 3.55 -2.36 12.82
N ARG A 218 3.94 -2.59 14.07
CA ARG A 218 4.28 -1.53 15.03
C ARG A 218 5.47 -0.68 14.54
N GLY A 219 5.66 0.52 15.10
CA GLY A 219 6.77 1.43 14.79
C GLY A 219 6.31 2.68 14.06
N LEU A 220 5.08 3.14 14.33
CA LEU A 220 4.57 4.39 13.79
C LEU A 220 5.32 5.58 14.38
N SER A 221 5.71 6.52 13.55
CA SER A 221 6.31 7.78 14.00
C SER A 221 5.91 8.96 13.13
N HIS A 222 5.98 10.15 13.72
CA HIS A 222 5.60 11.39 13.07
C HIS A 222 6.54 11.76 11.92
N VAL A 223 5.96 12.26 10.83
CA VAL A 223 6.66 12.87 9.69
C VAL A 223 6.22 14.32 9.48
N ARG A 224 7.12 15.11 8.92
CA ARG A 224 6.94 16.55 8.68
C ARG A 224 7.23 16.89 7.22
N ALA A 225 6.80 18.05 6.79
CA ALA A 225 7.24 18.57 5.49
C ALA A 225 8.76 18.69 5.43
N GLY A 226 9.33 18.28 4.31
CA GLY A 226 10.77 18.12 4.10
C GLY A 226 11.29 16.70 4.34
N ASP A 227 10.53 15.83 5.01
CA ASP A 227 10.90 14.43 5.17
C ASP A 227 10.68 13.62 3.89
N VAL A 228 11.46 12.55 3.73
CA VAL A 228 11.28 11.55 2.68
C VAL A 228 10.92 10.24 3.34
N MET A 229 9.76 9.70 3.01
CA MET A 229 9.26 8.40 3.44
C MET A 229 9.64 7.35 2.41
N ARG A 230 10.26 6.25 2.85
CA ARG A 230 10.63 5.12 2.01
C ARG A 230 10.09 3.83 2.62
N MET A 231 9.20 3.17 1.91
CA MET A 231 8.56 1.91 2.27
C MET A 231 9.20 0.78 1.48
N GLU A 232 9.66 -0.26 2.15
CA GLU A 232 10.21 -1.47 1.52
C GLU A 232 9.38 -2.68 1.90
N VAL A 233 9.01 -3.46 0.91
CA VAL A 233 8.46 -4.80 1.08
C VAL A 233 9.35 -5.78 0.32
N GLU A 234 9.92 -6.73 1.05
CA GLU A 234 10.82 -7.75 0.52
C GLU A 234 10.19 -8.45 -0.69
N ALA A 235 10.99 -8.74 -1.71
CA ALA A 235 10.58 -9.34 -2.99
C ALA A 235 9.56 -8.53 -3.81
N VAL A 236 8.93 -7.47 -3.26
CA VAL A 236 7.93 -6.64 -3.96
C VAL A 236 8.57 -5.36 -4.48
N GLY A 237 9.20 -4.56 -3.62
CA GLY A 237 9.90 -3.37 -4.07
C GLY A 237 9.99 -2.25 -3.04
N VAL A 238 10.28 -1.06 -3.55
CA VAL A 238 10.50 0.15 -2.78
C VAL A 238 9.60 1.27 -3.31
N LEU A 239 8.84 1.86 -2.40
CA LEU A 239 7.99 3.02 -2.65
C LEU A 239 8.55 4.20 -1.85
N GLU A 240 8.86 5.31 -2.51
CA GLU A 240 9.43 6.49 -1.88
C GLU A 240 8.63 7.73 -2.23
N ASN A 241 8.33 8.56 -1.24
CA ASN A 241 7.57 9.79 -1.43
C ASN A 241 8.08 10.89 -0.49
N PRO A 242 8.36 12.10 -0.98
CA PRO A 242 8.62 13.26 -0.14
C PRO A 242 7.32 13.77 0.49
N VAL A 243 7.44 14.40 1.66
CA VAL A 243 6.35 15.10 2.35
C VAL A 243 6.50 16.60 2.11
N VAL A 244 5.46 17.26 1.69
CA VAL A 244 5.40 18.73 1.51
C VAL A 244 4.27 19.34 2.34
N GLU A 245 4.31 20.63 2.61
CA GLU A 245 3.14 21.32 3.15
C GLU A 245 2.06 21.44 2.08
N GLU A 246 0.80 21.34 2.48
CA GLU A 246 -0.34 21.63 1.62
C GLU A 246 -0.25 23.05 1.09
N SER A 247 -0.32 23.19 -0.25
CA SER A 247 -0.41 24.51 -0.90
C SER A 247 -1.86 24.98 -0.89
N LEU A 248 -2.09 26.21 -0.41
CA LEU A 248 -3.40 26.86 -0.47
C LEU A 248 -3.78 27.26 -1.90
#